data_53fad7eff40e219aaba8e1cc4dc09442
#
_entry.id   53fad7eff40e219aaba8e1cc4dc09442
#
_cell.length_a   1.000
_cell.length_b   1.000
_cell.length_c   1.000
_cell.angle_alpha   90.00
_cell.angle_beta   90.00
_cell.angle_gamma   90.00
#
_symmetry.space_group_name_H-M   'P 1'
#
loop_
_entity.id
_entity.type
_entity.pdbx_description
1 polymer ?
#
loop_
_entity_poly.entity_id
_entity_poly.type
_entity_poly.pdbx_seq_one_letter_code
_entity_poly.pdbx_strand_id
1 'polypeptide(L)'
;VAAIKAQADKMLHTSTLYLIENQIDLAEKIAELSGIPDAKVFFTNSGTEANDAALMLATQYRKSNQVLAIRGSYHGKSHSTVAITGIRNWSSTSLSPFNVTYVHGGYKLRSPFGHLPDDEFIAACQADLENLLDVATAGDVACMIAEPIQGVGGFATPPDGFFGAFKEVLDRTGILFISDEVQTGWGRTGEHFWGYQSHGITPDILTFAKGLGNGMALAGVVATASLMDSLPANSISTFGGNPMSTAAGLANLDYLLEHDLQTNAYKVGNRLRANLDELADRTDIIAEVRGKGLMLGVELVKAGGLEPDPAAAAAVMEEAKKEGLLIGKGGLYGNTLRIAPALSLTEAEADEGYEKLARAVELVAG
;
A
#
# COMPACT_ATOMS: atom_id res chain seq x y z
N VAL A 1 -17.88 6.53 15.48
CA VAL A 1 -18.01 7.50 16.61
C VAL A 1 -18.70 6.84 17.80
N ALA A 2 -19.82 6.11 17.61
CA ALA A 2 -20.57 5.49 18.73
C ALA A 2 -19.69 4.50 19.54
N ALA A 3 -18.95 3.60 18.85
CA ALA A 3 -18.04 2.65 19.50
C ALA A 3 -16.95 3.35 20.33
N ILE A 4 -16.36 4.45 19.79
CA ILE A 4 -15.37 5.26 20.50
C ILE A 4 -15.97 5.85 21.79
N LYS A 5 -17.16 6.45 21.72
CA LYS A 5 -17.84 7.01 22.90
C LYS A 5 -18.11 5.94 23.95
N ALA A 6 -18.68 4.81 23.54
CA ALA A 6 -18.96 3.69 24.45
C ALA A 6 -17.69 3.13 25.10
N GLN A 7 -16.58 3.07 24.36
CA GLN A 7 -15.31 2.63 24.91
C GLN A 7 -14.69 3.67 25.86
N ALA A 8 -14.84 4.96 25.56
CA ALA A 8 -14.35 6.03 26.43
C ALA A 8 -15.04 6.02 27.81
N ASP A 9 -16.33 5.65 27.87
CA ASP A 9 -17.07 5.50 29.11
C ASP A 9 -16.59 4.28 29.94
N LYS A 10 -15.96 3.29 29.30
CA LYS A 10 -15.44 2.08 29.99
C LYS A 10 -13.99 2.27 30.43
N MET A 11 -13.09 2.54 29.47
CA MET A 11 -11.65 2.60 29.71
C MET A 11 -10.93 3.20 28.49
N LEU A 12 -10.09 4.20 28.71
CA LEU A 12 -9.29 4.83 27.66
C LEU A 12 -8.07 4.01 27.30
N HIS A 13 -7.36 3.50 28.32
CA HIS A 13 -6.09 2.79 28.15
C HIS A 13 -5.84 1.81 29.30
N THR A 14 -5.25 0.68 28.96
CA THR A 14 -4.56 -0.23 29.87
C THR A 14 -3.38 -0.87 29.12
N SER A 15 -2.40 -1.42 29.86
CA SER A 15 -1.29 -2.12 29.23
C SER A 15 -1.76 -3.37 28.50
N THR A 16 -1.14 -3.66 27.36
CA THR A 16 -1.33 -4.93 26.61
C THR A 16 -0.80 -6.16 27.36
N LEU A 17 -0.29 -5.97 28.57
CA LEU A 17 -0.03 -7.07 29.53
C LEU A 17 -1.34 -7.69 30.05
N TYR A 18 -2.46 -6.98 29.93
CA TYR A 18 -3.79 -7.45 30.32
C TYR A 18 -4.59 -7.83 29.08
N LEU A 19 -5.55 -8.72 29.23
CA LEU A 19 -6.47 -9.08 28.15
C LEU A 19 -7.42 -7.93 27.86
N ILE A 20 -7.40 -7.45 26.63
CA ILE A 20 -8.27 -6.40 26.12
C ILE A 20 -9.22 -7.05 25.09
N GLU A 21 -10.50 -7.15 25.40
CA GLU A 21 -11.52 -7.82 24.59
C GLU A 21 -11.48 -7.31 23.12
N ASN A 22 -11.65 -6.02 22.91
CA ASN A 22 -11.63 -5.43 21.56
C ASN A 22 -10.33 -5.71 20.78
N GLN A 23 -9.19 -5.82 21.47
CA GLN A 23 -7.90 -6.15 20.84
C GLN A 23 -7.87 -7.59 20.38
N ILE A 24 -8.38 -8.51 21.22
CA ILE A 24 -8.45 -9.93 20.90
C ILE A 24 -9.39 -10.17 19.71
N ASP A 25 -10.60 -9.66 19.80
CA ASP A 25 -11.62 -9.80 18.75
C ASP A 25 -11.13 -9.25 17.40
N LEU A 26 -10.48 -8.09 17.44
CA LEU A 26 -9.91 -7.49 16.24
C LEU A 26 -8.73 -8.31 15.69
N ALA A 27 -7.86 -8.83 16.58
CA ALA A 27 -6.73 -9.66 16.17
C ALA A 27 -7.19 -10.98 15.53
N GLU A 28 -8.20 -11.63 16.08
CA GLU A 28 -8.79 -12.86 15.51
C GLU A 28 -9.35 -12.62 14.12
N LYS A 29 -10.14 -11.55 13.93
CA LYS A 29 -10.68 -11.18 12.61
C LYS A 29 -9.58 -10.86 11.59
N ILE A 30 -8.55 -10.11 11.99
CA ILE A 30 -7.43 -9.79 11.09
C ILE A 30 -6.65 -11.04 10.74
N ALA A 31 -6.36 -11.92 11.71
CA ALA A 31 -5.66 -13.17 11.47
C ALA A 31 -6.41 -14.05 10.47
N GLU A 32 -7.71 -14.22 10.63
CA GLU A 32 -8.58 -14.96 9.71
C GLU A 32 -8.55 -14.35 8.30
N LEU A 33 -8.76 -13.04 8.20
CA LEU A 33 -8.80 -12.33 6.91
C LEU A 33 -7.45 -12.29 6.21
N SER A 34 -6.34 -12.41 6.94
CA SER A 34 -4.99 -12.36 6.36
C SER A 34 -4.63 -13.57 5.51
N GLY A 35 -5.32 -14.70 5.65
CA GLY A 35 -4.98 -15.95 4.98
C GLY A 35 -3.61 -16.53 5.33
N ILE A 36 -2.87 -15.91 6.26
CA ILE A 36 -1.59 -16.44 6.76
C ILE A 36 -1.89 -17.59 7.72
N PRO A 37 -1.29 -18.78 7.55
CA PRO A 37 -1.55 -19.92 8.43
C PRO A 37 -0.99 -19.66 9.83
N ASP A 38 -1.71 -20.12 10.86
CA ASP A 38 -1.30 -19.94 12.26
C ASP A 38 -0.88 -18.51 12.61
N ALA A 39 -1.68 -17.54 12.12
CA ALA A 39 -1.36 -16.12 12.17
C ALA A 39 -1.42 -15.56 13.60
N LYS A 40 -0.45 -14.73 13.93
CA LYS A 40 -0.45 -13.83 15.09
C LYS A 40 -0.44 -12.38 14.65
N VAL A 41 -1.05 -11.50 15.45
CA VAL A 41 -1.13 -10.07 15.20
C VAL A 41 -0.40 -9.31 16.29
N PHE A 42 0.48 -8.39 15.90
CA PHE A 42 1.13 -7.44 16.79
C PHE A 42 0.69 -6.02 16.41
N PHE A 43 -0.02 -5.34 17.32
CA PHE A 43 -0.52 -3.99 17.08
C PHE A 43 0.53 -2.92 17.36
N THR A 44 0.52 -1.89 16.52
CA THR A 44 1.31 -0.67 16.61
C THR A 44 0.42 0.55 16.35
N ASN A 45 1.00 1.77 16.26
CA ASN A 45 0.21 3.00 16.13
C ASN A 45 0.27 3.61 14.72
N SER A 46 1.22 3.19 13.90
CA SER A 46 1.44 3.74 12.55
C SER A 46 2.01 2.69 11.60
N GLY A 47 1.82 2.91 10.28
CA GLY A 47 2.44 2.07 9.25
C GLY A 47 3.97 2.06 9.32
N THR A 48 4.59 3.17 9.77
CA THR A 48 6.04 3.21 10.03
C THR A 48 6.45 2.20 11.10
N GLU A 49 5.76 2.20 12.25
CA GLU A 49 6.03 1.24 13.33
C GLU A 49 5.74 -0.21 12.91
N ALA A 50 4.67 -0.41 12.12
CA ALA A 50 4.35 -1.74 11.58
C ALA A 50 5.47 -2.26 10.67
N ASN A 51 5.96 -1.44 9.75
CA ASN A 51 7.07 -1.79 8.86
C ASN A 51 8.39 -1.97 9.63
N ASP A 52 8.67 -1.16 10.66
CA ASP A 52 9.82 -1.36 11.55
C ASP A 52 9.75 -2.72 12.27
N ALA A 53 8.57 -3.08 12.79
CA ALA A 53 8.36 -4.38 13.44
C ALA A 53 8.51 -5.55 12.45
N ALA A 54 7.97 -5.43 11.24
CA ALA A 54 8.10 -6.44 10.19
C ALA A 54 9.57 -6.67 9.78
N LEU A 55 10.32 -5.58 9.60
CA LEU A 55 11.75 -5.64 9.28
C LEU A 55 12.56 -6.26 10.43
N MET A 56 12.22 -5.91 11.68
CA MET A 56 12.86 -6.51 12.86
C MET A 56 12.61 -8.01 12.90
N LEU A 57 11.36 -8.47 12.69
CA LEU A 57 11.02 -9.90 12.63
C LEU A 57 11.84 -10.61 11.55
N ALA A 58 11.81 -10.09 10.31
CA ALA A 58 12.46 -10.71 9.18
C ALA A 58 13.99 -10.81 9.35
N THR A 59 14.63 -9.70 9.75
CA THR A 59 16.09 -9.64 9.91
C THR A 59 16.58 -10.47 11.08
N GLN A 60 15.84 -10.53 12.19
CA GLN A 60 16.17 -11.40 13.32
C GLN A 60 15.95 -12.87 12.99
N TYR A 61 14.89 -13.21 12.30
CA TYR A 61 14.63 -14.59 11.88
C TYR A 61 15.70 -15.12 10.93
N ARG A 62 16.07 -14.32 9.92
CA ARG A 62 17.05 -14.67 8.89
C ARG A 62 18.51 -14.41 9.31
N LYS A 63 18.75 -13.72 10.44
CA LYS A 63 20.08 -13.35 10.93
C LYS A 63 20.88 -12.52 9.91
N SER A 64 20.22 -11.67 9.16
CA SER A 64 20.82 -10.79 8.17
C SER A 64 20.16 -9.41 8.19
N ASN A 65 20.92 -8.38 7.83
CA ASN A 65 20.42 -7.02 7.65
C ASN A 65 20.32 -6.61 6.17
N GLN A 66 20.47 -7.55 5.24
CA GLN A 66 20.31 -7.27 3.82
C GLN A 66 18.83 -7.35 3.43
N VAL A 67 18.31 -6.28 2.83
CA VAL A 67 16.89 -6.10 2.52
C VAL A 67 16.73 -5.67 1.06
N LEU A 68 15.78 -6.27 0.37
CA LEU A 68 15.32 -5.80 -0.95
C LEU A 68 14.13 -4.88 -0.78
N ALA A 69 14.13 -3.76 -1.52
CA ALA A 69 13.00 -2.83 -1.61
C ALA A 69 12.70 -2.48 -3.06
N ILE A 70 11.45 -2.09 -3.34
CA ILE A 70 11.03 -1.71 -4.70
C ILE A 70 11.41 -0.24 -4.98
N ARG A 71 11.92 0.03 -6.17
CA ARG A 71 12.10 1.41 -6.67
C ARG A 71 10.76 2.13 -6.72
N GLY A 72 10.71 3.35 -6.22
CA GLY A 72 9.47 4.12 -6.16
C GLY A 72 8.55 3.80 -4.99
N SER A 73 8.98 2.96 -4.03
CA SER A 73 8.22 2.60 -2.83
C SER A 73 8.30 3.65 -1.74
N TYR A 74 7.34 3.59 -0.80
CA TYR A 74 7.32 4.39 0.41
C TYR A 74 6.83 3.57 1.61
N HIS A 75 7.65 3.44 2.65
CA HIS A 75 7.35 2.57 3.78
C HIS A 75 7.33 3.28 5.15
N GLY A 76 7.61 4.58 5.21
CA GLY A 76 7.54 5.32 6.47
C GLY A 76 8.64 6.35 6.67
N LYS A 77 8.81 6.82 7.93
CA LYS A 77 9.70 7.95 8.29
C LYS A 77 10.67 7.67 9.44
N SER A 78 10.77 6.45 9.94
CA SER A 78 11.87 6.08 10.84
C SER A 78 13.18 5.92 10.05
N HIS A 79 14.32 5.82 10.73
CA HIS A 79 15.59 5.55 10.05
C HIS A 79 15.56 4.24 9.25
N SER A 80 14.86 3.23 9.75
CA SER A 80 14.70 1.94 9.05
C SER A 80 13.85 2.08 7.80
N THR A 81 12.67 2.67 7.93
CA THR A 81 11.71 2.76 6.81
C THR A 81 12.08 3.82 5.77
N VAL A 82 12.80 4.89 6.16
CA VAL A 82 13.38 5.84 5.19
C VAL A 82 14.46 5.17 4.35
N ALA A 83 15.25 4.27 4.95
CA ALA A 83 16.31 3.55 4.25
C ALA A 83 15.80 2.65 3.12
N ILE A 84 14.59 2.10 3.27
CA ILE A 84 13.91 1.24 2.28
C ILE A 84 12.89 2.00 1.41
N THR A 85 12.79 3.33 1.56
CA THR A 85 11.92 4.18 0.73
C THR A 85 12.63 4.53 -0.57
N GLY A 86 12.12 4.01 -1.70
CA GLY A 86 12.73 4.10 -3.03
C GLY A 86 12.43 5.41 -3.79
N ILE A 87 11.90 6.44 -3.13
CA ILE A 87 11.54 7.73 -3.74
C ILE A 87 12.46 8.84 -3.22
N ARG A 88 13.23 9.45 -4.11
CA ARG A 88 14.22 10.50 -3.77
C ARG A 88 13.66 11.62 -2.89
N ASN A 89 12.49 12.14 -3.22
CA ASN A 89 11.88 13.27 -2.52
C ASN A 89 11.28 12.91 -1.14
N TRP A 90 11.17 11.61 -0.82
CA TRP A 90 10.67 11.11 0.46
C TRP A 90 11.77 10.44 1.29
N SER A 91 12.96 10.24 0.71
CA SER A 91 14.13 9.71 1.39
C SER A 91 14.99 10.87 1.89
N SER A 92 14.87 11.18 3.18
CA SER A 92 15.51 12.35 3.80
C SER A 92 16.96 12.13 4.20
N THR A 93 17.44 10.88 4.23
CA THR A 93 18.78 10.51 4.67
C THR A 93 19.26 9.24 4.01
N SER A 94 20.56 9.07 3.85
CA SER A 94 21.22 7.83 3.45
C SER A 94 21.65 6.95 4.62
N LEU A 95 21.44 7.40 5.86
CA LEU A 95 21.76 6.61 7.04
C LEU A 95 20.79 5.43 7.13
N SER A 96 21.31 4.23 7.18
CA SER A 96 20.54 2.98 7.15
C SER A 96 21.08 1.96 8.14
N PRO A 97 20.22 1.28 8.91
CA PRO A 97 20.60 0.10 9.67
C PRO A 97 20.71 -1.15 8.77
N PHE A 98 20.26 -1.06 7.51
CA PHE A 98 20.18 -2.16 6.56
C PHE A 98 21.14 -1.94 5.38
N ASN A 99 21.58 -3.04 4.79
CA ASN A 99 22.14 -3.06 3.45
C ASN A 99 20.98 -3.23 2.46
N VAL A 100 20.58 -2.13 1.81
CA VAL A 100 19.38 -2.09 0.98
C VAL A 100 19.76 -2.18 -0.50
N THR A 101 19.13 -3.12 -1.20
CA THR A 101 19.21 -3.22 -2.65
C THR A 101 17.84 -2.97 -3.27
N TYR A 102 17.77 -2.03 -4.22
CA TYR A 102 16.51 -1.66 -4.87
C TYR A 102 16.32 -2.44 -6.16
N VAL A 103 15.19 -3.14 -6.25
CA VAL A 103 14.78 -3.92 -7.43
C VAL A 103 13.75 -3.17 -8.27
N HIS A 104 13.63 -3.54 -9.55
CA HIS A 104 12.57 -3.01 -10.40
C HIS A 104 11.20 -3.46 -9.88
N GLY A 105 10.25 -2.52 -9.83
CA GLY A 105 8.86 -2.77 -9.49
C GLY A 105 7.96 -2.83 -10.71
N GLY A 106 6.67 -3.02 -10.48
CA GLY A 106 5.66 -3.14 -11.52
C GLY A 106 5.21 -1.83 -12.17
N TYR A 107 5.94 -0.73 -12.01
CA TYR A 107 5.63 0.55 -12.67
C TYR A 107 6.04 0.52 -14.13
N LYS A 108 5.19 -0.10 -14.97
CA LYS A 108 5.50 -0.44 -16.35
C LYS A 108 5.82 0.79 -17.21
N LEU A 109 5.03 1.87 -17.12
CA LEU A 109 5.22 3.10 -17.90
C LEU A 109 6.64 3.70 -17.78
N ARG A 110 7.29 3.52 -16.62
CA ARG A 110 8.63 4.09 -16.33
C ARG A 110 9.72 3.03 -16.18
N SER A 111 9.41 1.78 -16.53
CA SER A 111 10.38 0.68 -16.49
C SER A 111 11.21 0.61 -17.77
N PRO A 112 12.50 0.22 -17.69
CA PRO A 112 13.27 -0.10 -18.89
C PRO A 112 12.67 -1.27 -19.68
N PHE A 113 11.89 -2.13 -19.04
CA PHE A 113 11.19 -3.27 -19.65
C PHE A 113 9.75 -2.91 -20.07
N GLY A 114 9.30 -1.67 -19.88
CA GLY A 114 7.90 -1.26 -20.06
C GLY A 114 7.34 -1.40 -21.47
N HIS A 115 8.20 -1.56 -22.47
CA HIS A 115 7.82 -1.77 -23.86
C HIS A 115 7.38 -3.22 -24.16
N LEU A 116 7.59 -4.16 -23.22
CA LEU A 116 7.22 -5.56 -23.36
C LEU A 116 5.74 -5.82 -23.03
N PRO A 117 5.09 -6.84 -23.61
CA PRO A 117 3.81 -7.37 -23.12
C PRO A 117 3.89 -7.75 -21.64
N ASP A 118 2.75 -7.85 -20.95
CA ASP A 118 2.73 -8.04 -19.49
C ASP A 118 3.46 -9.30 -19.03
N ASP A 119 3.26 -10.43 -19.69
CA ASP A 119 3.93 -11.69 -19.32
C ASP A 119 5.44 -11.60 -19.50
N GLU A 120 5.91 -11.00 -20.62
CA GLU A 120 7.33 -10.80 -20.89
C GLU A 120 7.93 -9.73 -19.96
N PHE A 121 7.16 -8.70 -19.59
CA PHE A 121 7.56 -7.71 -18.61
C PHE A 121 7.79 -8.34 -17.22
N ILE A 122 6.87 -9.19 -16.78
CA ILE A 122 6.98 -9.93 -15.52
C ILE A 122 8.23 -10.82 -15.56
N ALA A 123 8.41 -11.59 -16.63
CA ALA A 123 9.56 -12.48 -16.78
C ALA A 123 10.90 -11.70 -16.81
N ALA A 124 10.95 -10.54 -17.46
CA ALA A 124 12.14 -9.70 -17.50
C ALA A 124 12.50 -9.13 -16.12
N CYS A 125 11.48 -8.69 -15.34
CA CYS A 125 11.68 -8.22 -13.98
C CYS A 125 12.10 -9.35 -13.03
N GLN A 126 11.56 -10.56 -13.21
CA GLN A 126 11.97 -11.74 -12.46
C GLN A 126 13.43 -12.11 -12.75
N ALA A 127 13.82 -12.14 -14.01
CA ALA A 127 15.20 -12.43 -14.40
C ALA A 127 16.19 -11.36 -13.88
N ASP A 128 15.79 -10.09 -13.86
CA ASP A 128 16.58 -9.01 -13.26
C ASP A 128 16.76 -9.22 -11.74
N LEU A 129 15.70 -9.65 -11.03
CA LEU A 129 15.79 -10.01 -9.61
C LEU A 129 16.75 -11.18 -9.38
N GLU A 130 16.66 -12.25 -10.17
CA GLU A 130 17.57 -13.40 -10.07
C GLU A 130 19.03 -12.98 -10.29
N ASN A 131 19.30 -12.24 -11.36
CA ASN A 131 20.64 -11.73 -11.65
C ASN A 131 21.15 -10.81 -10.52
N LEU A 132 20.30 -9.96 -9.98
CA LEU A 132 20.65 -9.06 -8.87
C LEU A 132 21.03 -9.85 -7.61
N LEU A 133 20.30 -10.91 -7.28
CA LEU A 133 20.62 -11.80 -6.16
C LEU A 133 21.99 -12.45 -6.34
N ASP A 134 22.33 -12.89 -7.55
CA ASP A 134 23.58 -13.58 -7.86
C ASP A 134 24.79 -12.63 -7.84
N VAL A 135 24.66 -11.39 -8.32
CA VAL A 135 25.80 -10.51 -8.59
C VAL A 135 25.92 -9.30 -7.64
N ALA A 136 24.86 -8.90 -6.97
CA ALA A 136 24.82 -7.64 -6.21
C ALA A 136 24.39 -7.79 -4.76
N THR A 137 24.28 -9.00 -4.24
CA THR A 137 23.98 -9.30 -2.84
C THR A 137 25.05 -10.16 -2.19
N ALA A 138 25.04 -10.23 -0.86
CA ALA A 138 25.94 -11.14 -0.12
C ALA A 138 25.41 -12.60 -0.06
N GLY A 139 24.23 -12.86 -0.63
CA GLY A 139 23.60 -14.18 -0.66
C GLY A 139 22.82 -14.54 0.61
N ASP A 140 22.80 -13.67 1.61
CA ASP A 140 22.10 -13.88 2.89
C ASP A 140 20.89 -12.96 3.08
N VAL A 141 20.27 -12.51 1.99
CA VAL A 141 19.12 -11.57 2.03
C VAL A 141 18.04 -12.03 3.00
N ALA A 142 17.64 -11.14 3.91
CA ALA A 142 16.63 -11.45 4.92
C ALA A 142 15.21 -11.41 4.35
N CYS A 143 14.88 -10.33 3.67
CA CYS A 143 13.53 -10.13 3.16
C CYS A 143 13.50 -9.16 1.97
N MET A 144 12.37 -9.20 1.26
CA MET A 144 11.90 -8.19 0.34
C MET A 144 10.65 -7.54 0.90
N ILE A 145 10.55 -6.20 0.85
CA ILE A 145 9.34 -5.46 1.19
C ILE A 145 8.77 -4.77 -0.05
N ALA A 146 7.46 -4.88 -0.24
CA ALA A 146 6.76 -4.28 -1.37
C ALA A 146 5.34 -3.84 -1.00
N GLU A 147 4.92 -2.71 -1.59
CA GLU A 147 3.51 -2.32 -1.67
C GLU A 147 2.90 -3.02 -2.89
N PRO A 148 1.76 -3.75 -2.79
CA PRO A 148 1.09 -4.34 -3.95
C PRO A 148 0.71 -3.33 -5.04
N ILE A 149 0.30 -2.13 -4.61
CA ILE A 149 0.20 -0.93 -5.45
C ILE A 149 0.96 0.18 -4.74
N GLN A 150 1.92 0.80 -5.41
CA GLN A 150 2.79 1.81 -4.81
C GLN A 150 2.03 3.12 -4.53
N GLY A 151 1.68 3.34 -3.27
CA GLY A 151 0.80 4.45 -2.87
C GLY A 151 1.39 5.83 -3.17
N VAL A 152 2.48 6.21 -2.52
CA VAL A 152 3.17 7.49 -2.74
C VAL A 152 3.81 7.54 -4.13
N GLY A 153 4.19 6.40 -4.67
CA GLY A 153 4.69 6.22 -6.03
C GLY A 153 3.70 6.58 -7.14
N GLY A 154 2.48 7.02 -6.79
CA GLY A 154 1.47 7.48 -7.75
C GLY A 154 0.53 6.38 -8.19
N PHE A 155 0.20 5.48 -7.27
CA PHE A 155 -0.63 4.30 -7.52
C PHE A 155 -0.12 3.43 -8.67
N ALA A 156 1.24 3.33 -8.77
CA ALA A 156 1.86 2.43 -9.72
C ALA A 156 1.41 0.99 -9.44
N THR A 157 0.71 0.42 -10.41
CA THR A 157 0.02 -0.86 -10.29
C THR A 157 0.73 -1.87 -11.19
N PRO A 158 1.35 -2.91 -10.62
CA PRO A 158 1.94 -3.98 -11.40
C PRO A 158 0.86 -4.82 -12.08
N PRO A 159 1.17 -5.49 -13.20
CA PRO A 159 0.30 -6.52 -13.76
C PRO A 159 -0.02 -7.61 -12.74
N ASP A 160 -1.19 -8.26 -12.85
CA ASP A 160 -1.57 -9.37 -11.99
C ASP A 160 -0.54 -10.50 -12.09
N GLY A 161 -0.26 -11.16 -10.97
CA GLY A 161 0.79 -12.19 -10.91
C GLY A 161 2.23 -11.68 -10.78
N PHE A 162 2.49 -10.38 -10.91
CA PHE A 162 3.86 -9.81 -10.84
C PHE A 162 4.63 -10.28 -9.60
N PHE A 163 4.05 -10.10 -8.41
CA PHE A 163 4.71 -10.56 -7.18
C PHE A 163 4.63 -12.08 -6.99
N GLY A 164 3.77 -12.78 -7.74
CA GLY A 164 3.80 -14.24 -7.85
C GLY A 164 5.12 -14.74 -8.39
N ALA A 165 5.56 -14.19 -9.52
CA ALA A 165 6.85 -14.50 -10.12
C ALA A 165 8.03 -14.17 -9.18
N PHE A 166 7.95 -13.06 -8.46
CA PHE A 166 8.97 -12.69 -7.46
C PHE A 166 8.98 -13.68 -6.29
N LYS A 167 7.81 -14.04 -5.77
CA LYS A 167 7.68 -14.98 -4.64
C LYS A 167 8.29 -16.35 -4.96
N GLU A 168 8.18 -16.83 -6.20
CA GLU A 168 8.87 -18.05 -6.64
C GLU A 168 10.39 -17.98 -6.45
N VAL A 169 11.00 -16.84 -6.77
CA VAL A 169 12.45 -16.61 -6.58
C VAL A 169 12.78 -16.54 -5.08
N LEU A 170 11.99 -15.78 -4.32
CA LEU A 170 12.20 -15.58 -2.89
C LEU A 170 12.08 -16.91 -2.12
N ASP A 171 11.09 -17.74 -2.45
CA ASP A 171 10.88 -19.04 -1.81
C ASP A 171 12.05 -20.01 -2.04
N ARG A 172 12.57 -20.07 -3.27
CA ARG A 172 13.74 -20.90 -3.59
C ARG A 172 14.99 -20.50 -2.82
N THR A 173 15.10 -19.22 -2.47
CA THR A 173 16.27 -18.65 -1.76
C THR A 173 16.03 -18.47 -0.27
N GLY A 174 14.80 -18.76 0.20
CA GLY A 174 14.40 -18.60 1.59
C GLY A 174 14.31 -17.15 2.05
N ILE A 175 14.17 -16.20 1.14
CA ILE A 175 13.98 -14.77 1.40
C ILE A 175 12.52 -14.52 1.77
N LEU A 176 12.26 -13.86 2.89
CA LEU A 176 10.89 -13.57 3.33
C LEU A 176 10.27 -12.44 2.50
N PHE A 177 8.97 -12.56 2.19
CA PHE A 177 8.21 -11.51 1.52
C PHE A 177 7.32 -10.75 2.51
N ILE A 178 7.54 -9.44 2.65
CA ILE A 178 6.73 -8.52 3.44
C ILE A 178 5.80 -7.76 2.49
N SER A 179 4.49 -7.96 2.63
CA SER A 179 3.49 -7.17 1.92
C SER A 179 3.09 -5.96 2.75
N ASP A 180 3.43 -4.76 2.27
CA ASP A 180 2.98 -3.49 2.86
C ASP A 180 1.58 -3.15 2.35
N GLU A 181 0.57 -3.59 3.09
CA GLU A 181 -0.86 -3.39 2.81
C GLU A 181 -1.43 -2.09 3.41
N VAL A 182 -0.58 -1.19 3.84
CA VAL A 182 -0.96 0.05 4.50
C VAL A 182 -1.91 0.91 3.65
N GLN A 183 -1.83 0.83 2.32
CA GLN A 183 -2.76 1.52 1.42
C GLN A 183 -3.69 0.61 0.62
N THR A 184 -3.29 -0.60 0.33
CA THR A 184 -4.00 -1.54 -0.56
C THR A 184 -5.01 -2.43 0.16
N GLY A 185 -4.84 -2.62 1.45
CA GLY A 185 -5.71 -3.49 2.26
C GLY A 185 -7.12 -2.95 2.49
N TRP A 186 -7.91 -3.77 3.19
CA TRP A 186 -9.27 -3.45 3.63
C TRP A 186 -10.27 -3.27 2.48
N GLY A 187 -10.15 -4.09 1.41
CA GLY A 187 -11.05 -4.05 0.27
C GLY A 187 -10.88 -2.85 -0.67
N ARG A 188 -9.83 -2.03 -0.48
CA ARG A 188 -9.57 -0.81 -1.27
C ARG A 188 -9.46 -1.09 -2.77
N THR A 189 -8.86 -2.20 -3.16
CA THR A 189 -8.68 -2.62 -4.56
C THR A 189 -9.93 -3.22 -5.20
N GLY A 190 -10.97 -3.49 -4.41
CA GLY A 190 -12.27 -3.97 -4.88
C GLY A 190 -12.28 -5.46 -5.25
N GLU A 191 -11.39 -5.93 -6.11
CA GLU A 191 -11.32 -7.34 -6.50
C GLU A 191 -10.96 -8.25 -5.32
N HIS A 192 -10.08 -7.76 -4.43
CA HIS A 192 -9.53 -8.50 -3.32
C HIS A 192 -9.59 -7.69 -2.02
N PHE A 193 -9.60 -8.39 -0.88
CA PHE A 193 -9.56 -7.76 0.43
C PHE A 193 -8.16 -7.19 0.74
N TRP A 194 -7.11 -7.92 0.33
CA TRP A 194 -5.72 -7.50 0.40
C TRP A 194 -5.11 -7.40 -1.00
N GLY A 195 -4.24 -6.42 -1.21
CA GLY A 195 -3.63 -6.19 -2.52
C GLY A 195 -2.78 -7.36 -3.01
N TYR A 196 -2.09 -8.08 -2.11
CA TYR A 196 -1.26 -9.23 -2.49
C TYR A 196 -2.04 -10.36 -3.16
N GLN A 197 -3.35 -10.44 -2.91
CA GLN A 197 -4.18 -11.53 -3.46
C GLN A 197 -4.30 -11.46 -5.00
N SER A 198 -4.14 -10.26 -5.59
CA SER A 198 -4.10 -10.11 -7.06
C SER A 198 -2.88 -10.77 -7.71
N HIS A 199 -1.91 -11.16 -6.91
CA HIS A 199 -0.69 -11.82 -7.37
C HIS A 199 -0.67 -13.33 -7.09
N GLY A 200 -1.77 -13.88 -6.54
CA GLY A 200 -1.90 -15.30 -6.25
C GLY A 200 -0.95 -15.84 -5.17
N ILE A 201 -0.51 -14.98 -4.26
CA ILE A 201 0.44 -15.33 -3.20
C ILE A 201 -0.17 -15.15 -1.81
N THR A 202 0.51 -15.74 -0.80
CA THR A 202 0.36 -15.37 0.61
C THR A 202 1.73 -14.86 1.07
N PRO A 203 1.82 -13.65 1.65
CA PRO A 203 3.08 -13.11 2.16
C PRO A 203 3.51 -13.84 3.43
N ASP A 204 4.81 -13.80 3.75
CA ASP A 204 5.32 -14.30 5.02
C ASP A 204 4.98 -13.37 6.17
N ILE A 205 4.96 -12.06 5.88
CA ILE A 205 4.61 -10.98 6.80
C ILE A 205 3.72 -9.97 6.06
N LEU A 206 2.66 -9.53 6.73
CA LEU A 206 1.76 -8.48 6.25
C LEU A 206 1.78 -7.30 7.22
N THR A 207 1.84 -6.07 6.72
CA THR A 207 1.71 -4.86 7.54
C THR A 207 0.47 -4.08 7.15
N PHE A 208 -0.23 -3.51 8.14
CA PHE A 208 -1.46 -2.77 7.92
C PHE A 208 -1.51 -1.48 8.76
N ALA A 209 -2.29 -0.51 8.30
CA ALA A 209 -2.57 0.76 9.02
C ALA A 209 -3.77 1.48 8.40
N LYS A 210 -3.72 2.80 8.38
CA LYS A 210 -4.63 3.77 7.70
C LYS A 210 -6.11 3.42 7.80
N GLY A 211 -6.63 2.70 6.79
CA GLY A 211 -8.06 2.45 6.63
C GLY A 211 -8.73 1.79 7.83
N LEU A 212 -8.01 0.91 8.55
CA LEU A 212 -8.55 0.21 9.71
C LEU A 212 -8.97 1.15 10.83
N GLY A 213 -8.10 2.09 11.18
CA GLY A 213 -8.36 3.00 12.31
C GLY A 213 -9.40 4.08 12.03
N ASN A 214 -9.67 4.38 10.76
CA ASN A 214 -10.58 5.45 10.32
C ASN A 214 -10.41 6.76 11.10
N GLY A 215 -9.14 7.18 11.27
CA GLY A 215 -8.73 8.37 12.02
C GLY A 215 -8.08 8.07 13.38
N MET A 216 -8.31 6.89 13.97
CA MET A 216 -7.58 6.48 15.18
C MET A 216 -6.21 5.88 14.81
N ALA A 217 -5.21 6.12 15.66
CA ALA A 217 -3.88 5.54 15.51
C ALA A 217 -3.97 4.02 15.75
N LEU A 218 -3.95 3.24 14.66
CA LEU A 218 -4.06 1.80 14.67
C LEU A 218 -3.35 1.20 13.46
N ALA A 219 -2.40 0.34 13.73
CA ALA A 219 -1.61 -0.37 12.74
C ALA A 219 -1.14 -1.69 13.31
N GLY A 220 -0.46 -2.51 12.52
CA GLY A 220 0.12 -3.74 13.03
C GLY A 220 0.75 -4.60 11.96
N VAL A 221 1.25 -5.73 12.43
CA VAL A 221 1.91 -6.77 11.67
C VAL A 221 1.18 -8.07 11.87
N VAL A 222 1.05 -8.85 10.80
CA VAL A 222 0.58 -10.24 10.82
C VAL A 222 1.69 -11.12 10.28
N ALA A 223 1.99 -12.20 10.97
CA ALA A 223 2.89 -13.24 10.50
C ALA A 223 2.53 -14.58 11.16
N THR A 224 3.13 -15.67 10.70
CA THR A 224 2.97 -16.97 11.36
C THR A 224 3.46 -16.93 12.80
N ALA A 225 2.93 -17.80 13.67
CA ALA A 225 3.39 -17.91 15.06
C ALA A 225 4.90 -18.14 15.15
N SER A 226 5.47 -18.95 14.26
CA SER A 226 6.91 -19.25 14.25
C SER A 226 7.77 -18.02 13.97
N LEU A 227 7.32 -17.10 13.09
CA LEU A 227 7.99 -15.83 12.86
C LEU A 227 7.81 -14.88 14.04
N MET A 228 6.59 -14.70 14.54
CA MET A 228 6.30 -13.81 15.67
C MET A 228 7.04 -14.18 16.94
N ASP A 229 7.15 -15.48 17.23
CA ASP A 229 7.82 -16.00 18.43
C ASP A 229 9.36 -16.07 18.27
N SER A 230 9.91 -15.70 17.12
CA SER A 230 11.35 -15.76 16.86
C SER A 230 12.16 -14.67 17.55
N LEU A 231 11.53 -13.59 18.04
CA LEU A 231 12.21 -12.52 18.73
C LEU A 231 12.76 -13.00 20.08
N PRO A 232 14.08 -12.84 20.35
CA PRO A 232 14.68 -13.37 21.56
C PRO A 232 14.44 -12.50 22.80
N ALA A 233 13.75 -11.38 22.66
CA ALA A 233 13.52 -10.39 23.70
C ALA A 233 12.05 -9.96 23.74
N ASN A 234 11.64 -9.39 24.88
CA ASN A 234 10.31 -8.81 25.01
C ASN A 234 10.11 -7.68 23.98
N SER A 235 8.97 -7.72 23.30
CA SER A 235 8.54 -6.67 22.38
C SER A 235 7.13 -6.21 22.76
N ILE A 236 6.97 -4.92 23.02
CA ILE A 236 5.71 -4.32 23.42
C ILE A 236 5.57 -2.92 22.81
N SER A 237 4.38 -2.61 22.34
CA SER A 237 3.97 -1.25 21.98
C SER A 237 3.03 -0.73 23.07
N THR A 238 3.43 0.32 23.79
CA THR A 238 2.65 0.82 24.94
C THR A 238 1.21 1.17 24.57
N PHE A 239 1.00 1.80 23.43
CA PHE A 239 -0.31 2.24 22.95
C PHE A 239 -0.83 1.43 21.75
N GLY A 240 -0.02 0.55 21.17
CA GLY A 240 -0.46 -0.33 20.10
C GLY A 240 -1.54 -1.30 20.58
N GLY A 241 -2.68 -1.32 19.90
CA GLY A 241 -3.80 -2.17 20.31
C GLY A 241 -4.54 -1.71 21.57
N ASN A 242 -4.43 -0.42 21.94
CA ASN A 242 -5.18 0.12 23.10
C ASN A 242 -6.70 0.02 22.90
N PRO A 243 -7.49 -0.01 24.01
CA PRO A 243 -8.94 -0.21 23.94
C PRO A 243 -9.68 0.74 23.01
N MET A 244 -9.29 2.02 22.98
CA MET A 244 -9.95 3.06 22.17
C MET A 244 -9.75 2.81 20.68
N SER A 245 -8.50 2.60 20.26
CA SER A 245 -8.16 2.40 18.84
C SER A 245 -8.72 1.08 18.31
N THR A 246 -8.68 0.02 19.13
CA THR A 246 -9.22 -1.30 18.71
C THR A 246 -10.74 -1.32 18.67
N ALA A 247 -11.43 -0.63 19.57
CA ALA A 247 -12.89 -0.46 19.48
C ALA A 247 -13.31 0.28 18.19
N ALA A 248 -12.55 1.31 17.80
CA ALA A 248 -12.78 2.01 16.55
C ALA A 248 -12.51 1.12 15.34
N GLY A 249 -11.37 0.40 15.35
CA GLY A 249 -10.98 -0.50 14.27
C GLY A 249 -11.96 -1.64 14.08
N LEU A 250 -12.40 -2.27 15.17
CA LEU A 250 -13.38 -3.35 15.14
C LEU A 250 -14.71 -2.88 14.53
N ALA A 251 -15.26 -1.77 15.02
CA ALA A 251 -16.50 -1.21 14.48
C ALA A 251 -16.39 -0.78 13.02
N ASN A 252 -15.21 -0.30 12.59
CA ASN A 252 -14.95 0.07 11.19
C ASN A 252 -14.85 -1.18 10.30
N LEU A 253 -14.15 -2.22 10.77
CA LEU A 253 -14.04 -3.48 10.04
C LEU A 253 -15.40 -4.17 9.90
N ASP A 254 -16.18 -4.24 10.99
CA ASP A 254 -17.52 -4.80 10.96
C ASP A 254 -18.42 -4.06 9.96
N TYR A 255 -18.41 -2.74 9.98
CA TYR A 255 -19.17 -1.93 9.01
C TYR A 255 -18.75 -2.22 7.57
N LEU A 256 -17.44 -2.33 7.31
CA LEU A 256 -16.90 -2.64 5.99
C LEU A 256 -17.41 -4.00 5.47
N LEU A 257 -17.38 -5.01 6.34
CA LEU A 257 -17.84 -6.37 6.02
C LEU A 257 -19.35 -6.47 5.86
N GLU A 258 -20.11 -5.89 6.82
CA GLU A 258 -21.58 -5.91 6.83
C GLU A 258 -22.20 -5.20 5.62
N HIS A 259 -21.55 -4.13 5.15
CA HIS A 259 -22.05 -3.34 4.00
C HIS A 259 -21.35 -3.70 2.68
N ASP A 260 -20.53 -4.74 2.68
CA ASP A 260 -19.79 -5.21 1.48
C ASP A 260 -19.12 -4.06 0.71
N LEU A 261 -18.37 -3.23 1.46
CA LEU A 261 -17.72 -2.07 0.87
C LEU A 261 -16.59 -2.43 -0.11
N GLN A 262 -16.08 -3.66 -0.06
CA GLN A 262 -15.16 -4.19 -1.06
C GLN A 262 -15.84 -4.27 -2.44
N THR A 263 -17.02 -4.88 -2.52
CA THR A 263 -17.80 -4.95 -3.77
C THR A 263 -18.20 -3.55 -4.25
N ASN A 264 -18.53 -2.62 -3.34
CA ASN A 264 -18.76 -1.23 -3.71
C ASN A 264 -17.52 -0.59 -4.34
N ALA A 265 -16.34 -0.77 -3.72
CA ALA A 265 -15.08 -0.28 -4.27
C ALA A 265 -14.78 -0.84 -5.67
N TYR A 266 -15.11 -2.12 -5.90
CA TYR A 266 -14.99 -2.73 -7.23
C TYR A 266 -15.91 -2.08 -8.26
N LYS A 267 -17.20 -1.98 -7.96
CA LYS A 267 -18.21 -1.45 -8.90
C LYS A 267 -17.99 0.02 -9.21
N VAL A 268 -17.91 0.84 -8.17
CA VAL A 268 -17.74 2.31 -8.31
C VAL A 268 -16.36 2.64 -8.86
N GLY A 269 -15.33 1.90 -8.44
CA GLY A 269 -13.97 2.07 -8.95
C GLY A 269 -13.85 1.77 -10.44
N ASN A 270 -14.44 0.67 -10.92
CA ASN A 270 -14.43 0.33 -12.34
C ASN A 270 -15.21 1.35 -13.19
N ARG A 271 -16.35 1.85 -12.68
CA ARG A 271 -17.09 2.93 -13.33
C ARG A 271 -16.23 4.19 -13.46
N LEU A 272 -15.61 4.62 -12.37
CA LEU A 272 -14.74 5.79 -12.35
C LEU A 272 -13.51 5.59 -13.25
N ARG A 273 -12.93 4.39 -13.25
CA ARG A 273 -11.83 4.03 -14.13
C ARG A 273 -12.19 4.16 -15.59
N ALA A 274 -13.33 3.60 -16.02
CA ALA A 274 -13.79 3.68 -17.40
C ALA A 274 -13.97 5.16 -17.86
N ASN A 275 -14.59 5.98 -17.01
CA ASN A 275 -14.74 7.41 -17.29
C ASN A 275 -13.39 8.13 -17.42
N LEU A 276 -12.40 7.78 -16.60
CA LEU A 276 -11.05 8.36 -16.66
C LEU A 276 -10.27 7.88 -17.90
N ASP A 277 -10.45 6.63 -18.32
CA ASP A 277 -9.88 6.10 -19.56
C ASP A 277 -10.46 6.85 -20.78
N GLU A 278 -11.78 7.09 -20.82
CA GLU A 278 -12.42 7.93 -21.86
C GLU A 278 -11.91 9.40 -21.85
N LEU A 279 -11.61 9.95 -20.68
CA LEU A 279 -10.99 11.28 -20.58
C LEU A 279 -9.57 11.28 -21.12
N ALA A 280 -8.80 10.22 -20.86
CA ALA A 280 -7.44 10.07 -21.38
C ALA A 280 -7.43 10.01 -22.92
N ASP A 281 -8.41 9.35 -23.52
CA ASP A 281 -8.54 9.27 -24.99
C ASP A 281 -8.87 10.63 -25.64
N ARG A 282 -9.38 11.60 -24.88
CA ARG A 282 -9.76 12.94 -25.36
C ARG A 282 -8.71 14.01 -25.13
N THR A 283 -7.60 13.69 -24.44
CA THR A 283 -6.56 14.68 -24.14
C THR A 283 -5.17 14.07 -24.25
N ASP A 284 -4.21 14.84 -24.70
CA ASP A 284 -2.81 14.44 -24.88
C ASP A 284 -1.90 14.72 -23.67
N ILE A 285 -2.49 15.22 -22.55
CA ILE A 285 -1.76 15.44 -21.30
C ILE A 285 -1.88 14.30 -20.30
N ILE A 286 -2.70 13.27 -20.57
CA ILE A 286 -2.80 12.05 -19.74
C ILE A 286 -2.03 10.92 -20.43
N ALA A 287 -0.99 10.43 -19.78
CA ALA A 287 -0.21 9.29 -20.30
C ALA A 287 -0.78 7.93 -19.89
N GLU A 288 -1.37 7.85 -18.70
CA GLU A 288 -1.85 6.59 -18.14
C GLU A 288 -2.90 6.85 -17.06
N VAL A 289 -3.96 6.05 -17.10
CA VAL A 289 -4.86 5.82 -15.96
C VAL A 289 -4.58 4.43 -15.43
N ARG A 290 -4.32 4.29 -14.13
CA ARG A 290 -3.95 3.01 -13.50
C ARG A 290 -4.58 2.86 -12.13
N GLY A 291 -4.50 1.68 -11.56
CA GLY A 291 -5.05 1.39 -10.23
C GLY A 291 -6.10 0.30 -10.26
N LYS A 292 -6.64 -0.02 -9.08
CA LYS A 292 -7.72 -0.99 -8.88
C LYS A 292 -8.74 -0.46 -7.87
N GLY A 293 -10.01 -0.75 -8.10
CA GLY A 293 -11.08 -0.30 -7.21
C GLY A 293 -11.06 1.21 -6.98
N LEU A 294 -11.14 1.63 -5.72
CA LEU A 294 -11.08 3.04 -5.34
C LEU A 294 -9.65 3.49 -4.96
N MET A 295 -8.68 3.09 -5.76
CA MET A 295 -7.28 3.50 -5.69
C MET A 295 -6.77 3.74 -7.11
N LEU A 296 -7.08 4.92 -7.69
CA LEU A 296 -6.82 5.26 -9.08
C LEU A 296 -5.81 6.40 -9.20
N GLY A 297 -4.87 6.27 -10.13
CA GLY A 297 -3.87 7.27 -10.48
C GLY A 297 -4.04 7.74 -11.92
N VAL A 298 -3.96 9.06 -12.14
CA VAL A 298 -3.96 9.67 -13.47
C VAL A 298 -2.63 10.39 -13.66
N GLU A 299 -1.78 9.87 -14.54
CA GLU A 299 -0.44 10.43 -14.75
C GLU A 299 -0.43 11.48 -15.85
N LEU A 300 -0.03 12.70 -15.48
CA LEU A 300 0.02 13.85 -16.37
C LEU A 300 1.41 14.04 -16.96
N VAL A 301 1.45 14.38 -18.26
CA VAL A 301 2.64 14.57 -19.06
C VAL A 301 2.50 15.82 -19.90
N LYS A 302 3.62 16.32 -20.43
CA LYS A 302 3.59 17.34 -21.46
C LYS A 302 2.94 16.80 -22.73
N ALA A 303 2.09 17.60 -23.34
CA ALA A 303 1.36 17.26 -24.55
C ALA A 303 2.24 16.62 -25.62
N GLY A 304 1.78 15.51 -26.18
CA GLY A 304 2.43 14.78 -27.25
C GLY A 304 3.66 13.95 -26.86
N GLY A 305 3.91 13.72 -25.55
CA GLY A 305 5.06 12.93 -25.09
C GLY A 305 4.83 12.19 -23.78
N LEU A 306 5.93 11.70 -23.20
CA LEU A 306 5.93 11.03 -21.88
C LEU A 306 6.73 11.81 -20.83
N GLU A 307 7.11 13.06 -21.11
CA GLU A 307 7.80 13.90 -20.13
C GLU A 307 6.83 14.27 -19.00
N PRO A 308 7.14 13.96 -17.72
CA PRO A 308 6.26 14.26 -16.60
C PRO A 308 5.93 15.75 -16.50
N ASP A 309 4.67 16.10 -16.24
CA ASP A 309 4.24 17.46 -16.02
C ASP A 309 3.65 17.68 -14.60
N PRO A 310 4.49 17.95 -13.60
CA PRO A 310 4.03 18.28 -12.25
C PRO A 310 3.33 19.63 -12.15
N ALA A 311 3.55 20.54 -13.13
CA ALA A 311 2.88 21.83 -13.17
C ALA A 311 1.42 21.67 -13.63
N ALA A 312 1.17 20.86 -14.66
CA ALA A 312 -0.18 20.51 -15.08
C ALA A 312 -0.94 19.82 -13.93
N ALA A 313 -0.32 18.87 -13.21
CA ALA A 313 -0.95 18.22 -12.06
C ALA A 313 -1.34 19.22 -10.96
N ALA A 314 -0.49 20.21 -10.67
CA ALA A 314 -0.81 21.25 -9.71
C ALA A 314 -1.94 22.16 -10.20
N ALA A 315 -1.94 22.53 -11.49
CA ALA A 315 -2.98 23.35 -12.10
C ALA A 315 -4.34 22.64 -12.07
N VAL A 316 -4.41 21.36 -12.46
CA VAL A 316 -5.65 20.55 -12.37
C VAL A 316 -6.19 20.50 -10.95
N MET A 317 -5.34 20.34 -9.93
CA MET A 317 -5.78 20.35 -8.52
C MET A 317 -6.40 21.71 -8.13
N GLU A 318 -5.84 22.83 -8.57
CA GLU A 318 -6.38 24.15 -8.27
C GLU A 318 -7.70 24.41 -9.02
N GLU A 319 -7.83 23.97 -10.28
CA GLU A 319 -9.10 24.07 -11.01
C GLU A 319 -10.18 23.15 -10.40
N ALA A 320 -9.85 21.89 -10.06
CA ALA A 320 -10.76 20.99 -9.38
C ALA A 320 -11.26 21.54 -8.02
N LYS A 321 -10.39 22.21 -7.28
CA LYS A 321 -10.73 22.87 -6.01
C LYS A 321 -11.75 24.01 -6.21
N LYS A 322 -11.66 24.78 -7.30
CA LYS A 322 -12.65 25.80 -7.63
C LYS A 322 -14.05 25.21 -7.88
N GLU A 323 -14.10 24.01 -8.44
CA GLU A 323 -15.32 23.22 -8.64
C GLU A 323 -15.80 22.52 -7.35
N GLY A 324 -15.10 22.68 -6.22
CA GLY A 324 -15.42 22.04 -4.95
C GLY A 324 -14.96 20.58 -4.84
N LEU A 325 -14.00 20.15 -5.67
CA LEU A 325 -13.39 18.82 -5.60
C LEU A 325 -11.97 18.90 -5.05
N LEU A 326 -11.71 18.19 -3.95
CA LEU A 326 -10.38 18.04 -3.37
C LEU A 326 -9.77 16.68 -3.76
N ILE A 327 -8.67 16.73 -4.49
CA ILE A 327 -7.88 15.57 -4.88
C ILE A 327 -6.42 15.75 -4.47
N GLY A 328 -5.67 14.64 -4.37
CA GLY A 328 -4.26 14.67 -4.05
C GLY A 328 -3.37 14.42 -5.26
N LYS A 329 -2.08 14.69 -5.12
CA LYS A 329 -1.08 14.30 -6.11
C LYS A 329 0.06 13.50 -5.47
N GLY A 330 0.76 12.74 -6.28
CA GLY A 330 1.94 11.95 -5.92
C GLY A 330 2.73 11.53 -7.15
N GLY A 331 3.36 10.38 -7.07
CA GLY A 331 4.21 9.85 -8.13
C GLY A 331 5.65 10.30 -8.00
N LEU A 332 6.55 9.60 -8.72
CA LEU A 332 7.99 9.85 -8.68
C LEU A 332 8.36 11.29 -9.04
N TYR A 333 7.58 11.90 -9.92
CA TYR A 333 7.80 13.24 -10.44
C TYR A 333 6.76 14.26 -9.96
N GLY A 334 5.82 13.85 -9.08
CA GLY A 334 4.75 14.73 -8.59
C GLY A 334 3.70 15.09 -9.63
N ASN A 335 3.56 14.28 -10.67
CA ASN A 335 2.70 14.49 -11.84
C ASN A 335 1.50 13.53 -11.90
N THR A 336 1.23 12.77 -10.85
CA THR A 336 0.11 11.83 -10.79
C THR A 336 -0.98 12.35 -9.87
N LEU A 337 -2.19 12.54 -10.37
CA LEU A 337 -3.38 12.78 -9.55
C LEU A 337 -3.75 11.46 -8.87
N ARG A 338 -4.02 11.50 -7.56
CA ARG A 338 -4.34 10.32 -6.75
C ARG A 338 -5.76 10.40 -6.26
N ILE A 339 -6.57 9.47 -6.71
CA ILE A 339 -8.00 9.37 -6.43
C ILE A 339 -8.23 8.17 -5.52
N ALA A 340 -8.48 8.43 -4.24
CA ALA A 340 -8.71 7.39 -3.22
C ALA A 340 -9.80 7.86 -2.24
N PRO A 341 -11.06 7.92 -2.68
CA PRO A 341 -12.18 8.36 -1.85
C PRO A 341 -12.55 7.34 -0.78
N ALA A 342 -13.57 7.65 0.03
CA ALA A 342 -14.15 6.70 0.97
C ALA A 342 -14.67 5.46 0.23
N LEU A 343 -14.55 4.27 0.86
CA LEU A 343 -15.06 3.02 0.26
C LEU A 343 -16.59 3.02 0.10
N SER A 344 -17.29 3.86 0.86
CA SER A 344 -18.74 4.07 0.79
C SER A 344 -19.19 5.08 -0.27
N LEU A 345 -18.28 5.55 -1.15
CA LEU A 345 -18.62 6.45 -2.25
C LEU A 345 -19.73 5.84 -3.11
N THR A 346 -20.79 6.60 -3.37
CA THR A 346 -21.86 6.19 -4.27
C THR A 346 -21.50 6.41 -5.74
N GLU A 347 -22.20 5.74 -6.66
CA GLU A 347 -22.03 5.97 -8.09
C GLU A 347 -22.32 7.43 -8.48
N ALA A 348 -23.35 8.05 -7.90
CA ALA A 348 -23.70 9.45 -8.18
C ALA A 348 -22.61 10.42 -7.72
N GLU A 349 -22.01 10.20 -6.55
CA GLU A 349 -20.89 11.01 -6.05
C GLU A 349 -19.63 10.80 -6.90
N ALA A 350 -19.41 9.58 -7.40
CA ALA A 350 -18.30 9.28 -8.31
C ALA A 350 -18.47 10.00 -9.64
N ASP A 351 -19.68 10.01 -10.21
CA ASP A 351 -20.00 10.71 -11.45
C ASP A 351 -19.82 12.24 -11.29
N GLU A 352 -20.35 12.82 -10.21
CA GLU A 352 -20.15 14.23 -9.89
C GLU A 352 -18.67 14.60 -9.75
N GLY A 353 -17.91 13.76 -9.03
CA GLY A 353 -16.47 13.95 -8.86
C GLY A 353 -15.71 13.86 -10.18
N TYR A 354 -16.07 12.92 -11.04
CA TYR A 354 -15.50 12.77 -12.38
C TYR A 354 -15.78 13.99 -13.26
N GLU A 355 -17.03 14.45 -13.33
CA GLU A 355 -17.39 15.63 -14.15
C GLU A 355 -16.58 16.88 -13.77
N LYS A 356 -16.40 17.11 -12.45
CA LYS A 356 -15.57 18.20 -11.94
C LYS A 356 -14.11 18.05 -12.34
N LEU A 357 -13.58 16.83 -12.21
CA LEU A 357 -12.20 16.52 -12.57
C LEU A 357 -11.98 16.68 -14.09
N ALA A 358 -12.90 16.16 -14.91
CA ALA A 358 -12.81 16.24 -16.36
C ALA A 358 -12.75 17.71 -16.83
N ARG A 359 -13.65 18.57 -16.30
CA ARG A 359 -13.59 20.02 -16.60
C ARG A 359 -12.25 20.65 -16.21
N ALA A 360 -11.72 20.30 -15.05
CA ALA A 360 -10.42 20.80 -14.60
C ALA A 360 -9.27 20.37 -15.50
N VAL A 361 -9.28 19.10 -15.95
CA VAL A 361 -8.27 18.58 -16.91
C VAL A 361 -8.39 19.26 -18.26
N GLU A 362 -9.59 19.37 -18.82
CA GLU A 362 -9.85 19.99 -20.11
C GLU A 362 -9.44 21.48 -20.12
N LEU A 363 -9.67 22.22 -19.04
CA LEU A 363 -9.21 23.60 -18.89
C LEU A 363 -7.68 23.76 -18.88
N VAL A 364 -6.97 22.77 -18.35
CA VAL A 364 -5.49 22.80 -18.27
C VAL A 364 -4.87 22.30 -19.58
N ALA A 365 -5.54 21.40 -20.27
CA ALA A 365 -5.08 20.90 -21.56
C ALA A 365 -5.18 21.94 -22.69
N GLY A 366 -6.05 22.95 -22.55
CA GLY A 366 -6.28 24.03 -23.53
C GLY A 366 -7.43 23.72 -24.43
#